data_acda64170cf0817a887edad772c52dce
#
_entry.id   acda64170cf0817a887edad772c52dce
#
_cell.length_a   1.000
_cell.length_b   1.000
_cell.length_c   1.000
_cell.angle_alpha   90.00
_cell.angle_beta   90.00
_cell.angle_gamma   90.00
#
_symmetry.space_group_name_H-M   'P 1'
#
loop_
_entity.id
_entity.type
_entity.pdbx_description
1 polymer ?
#
loop_
_entity_poly.entity_id
_entity_poly.type
_entity_poly.pdbx_seq_one_letter_code
_entity_poly.pdbx_strand_id
1 'polypeptide(L)'
;MLLPIANQPLIDYTLQSLAQGGVDTVVLSVYYMAESMVRYLGPTKYDLGILYSREQRPLGTGGPIKLAKDMLNGETFLTLNGDILTDLDYRRLVSFHREKGGLATIALVQVPDPSRYGAVELDWEGRITRFVEKPEPGMAPSNLINAGIYVLEPEVLDYIPDGRRVSIETEVFPKLAAERQLHGFECHGYWTDIGVPEEYLNANAAILGKESGSSGNENANVNPTATVKEPCIFGDNVNIGADSVIGPNVSMMDNVHIGKGVRIENSIIFAGASIEDYSSVRNAIIGESAVLERWVKVESGSLIGDYVQIIDGVTITKGVSICPSKTVEESILEPKQVM
;
A
#
# COMPACT_ATOMS: atom_id res chain seq x y z
N MET A 1 -2.52 -2.00 5.45
CA MET A 1 -1.24 -2.43 6.07
C MET A 1 -0.97 -3.93 5.98
N LEU A 2 -1.94 -4.84 6.15
CA LEU A 2 -1.74 -6.30 5.96
C LEU A 2 -1.92 -6.76 4.51
N LEU A 3 -2.17 -5.85 3.59
CA LEU A 3 -2.26 -6.15 2.17
C LEU A 3 -0.90 -6.66 1.67
N PRO A 4 -0.81 -7.84 1.04
CA PRO A 4 0.46 -8.42 0.62
C PRO A 4 0.97 -7.81 -0.69
N ILE A 5 2.25 -7.51 -0.74
CA ILE A 5 2.99 -7.10 -1.94
C ILE A 5 4.09 -8.13 -2.14
N ALA A 6 4.19 -8.75 -3.31
CA ALA A 6 5.09 -9.88 -3.54
C ALA A 6 5.02 -10.91 -2.39
N ASN A 7 3.80 -11.29 -2.00
CA ASN A 7 3.45 -12.23 -0.92
C ASN A 7 3.87 -11.82 0.50
N GLN A 8 4.41 -10.62 0.71
CA GLN A 8 4.77 -10.09 2.02
C GLN A 8 3.86 -8.91 2.39
N PRO A 9 3.26 -8.85 3.60
CA PRO A 9 2.44 -7.71 4.03
C PRO A 9 3.17 -6.37 3.93
N LEU A 10 2.49 -5.33 3.45
CA LEU A 10 3.04 -3.98 3.30
C LEU A 10 3.71 -3.47 4.57
N ILE A 11 3.12 -3.73 5.74
CA ILE A 11 3.66 -3.30 7.04
C ILE A 11 5.07 -3.85 7.29
N ASP A 12 5.39 -5.04 6.76
CA ASP A 12 6.70 -5.65 6.96
C ASP A 12 7.82 -4.87 6.26
N TYR A 13 7.58 -4.36 5.05
CA TYR A 13 8.52 -3.46 4.35
C TYR A 13 8.78 -2.20 5.16
N THR A 14 7.72 -1.60 5.71
CA THR A 14 7.81 -0.40 6.54
C THR A 14 8.62 -0.67 7.80
N LEU A 15 8.31 -1.75 8.53
CA LEU A 15 9.01 -2.09 9.79
C LEU A 15 10.48 -2.44 9.54
N GLN A 16 10.80 -3.22 8.50
CA GLN A 16 12.18 -3.52 8.13
C GLN A 16 12.97 -2.24 7.80
N SER A 17 12.38 -1.32 7.04
CA SER A 17 13.02 -0.05 6.71
C SER A 17 13.23 0.84 7.95
N LEU A 18 12.27 0.88 8.88
CA LEU A 18 12.40 1.59 10.16
C LEU A 18 13.51 0.99 11.03
N ALA A 19 13.57 -0.33 11.15
CA ALA A 19 14.63 -1.02 11.89
C ALA A 19 16.02 -0.70 11.31
N GLN A 20 16.18 -0.76 10.00
CA GLN A 20 17.41 -0.36 9.30
C GLN A 20 17.72 1.13 9.48
N GLY A 21 16.69 1.95 9.67
CA GLY A 21 16.79 3.38 9.99
C GLY A 21 17.25 3.68 11.42
N GLY A 22 17.33 2.65 12.29
CA GLY A 22 17.75 2.79 13.70
C GLY A 22 16.61 3.19 14.63
N VAL A 23 15.37 2.88 14.26
CA VAL A 23 14.20 2.98 15.14
C VAL A 23 14.17 1.77 16.06
N ASP A 24 13.86 1.96 17.33
CA ASP A 24 13.77 0.87 18.32
C ASP A 24 12.32 0.50 18.66
N THR A 25 11.43 1.48 18.60
CA THR A 25 10.03 1.30 19.01
C THR A 25 9.08 1.95 18.01
N VAL A 26 8.01 1.25 17.68
CA VAL A 26 6.95 1.72 16.79
C VAL A 26 5.61 1.72 17.54
N VAL A 27 4.89 2.84 17.49
CA VAL A 27 3.51 2.94 17.97
C VAL A 27 2.56 2.83 16.78
N LEU A 28 1.79 1.76 16.72
CA LEU A 28 0.78 1.55 15.69
C LEU A 28 -0.57 2.10 16.15
N SER A 29 -1.04 3.12 15.45
CA SER A 29 -2.41 3.63 15.62
C SER A 29 -3.37 2.72 14.84
N VAL A 30 -4.25 2.02 15.55
CA VAL A 30 -5.12 1.00 14.97
C VAL A 30 -6.59 1.25 15.30
N TYR A 31 -7.46 1.05 14.32
CA TYR A 31 -8.92 1.13 14.44
C TYR A 31 -9.58 -0.10 13.84
N TYR A 32 -9.68 -0.15 12.52
CA TYR A 32 -10.25 -1.29 11.80
C TYR A 32 -9.25 -2.46 11.76
N MET A 33 -9.75 -3.68 11.97
CA MET A 33 -8.94 -4.91 12.00
C MET A 33 -7.79 -4.90 13.03
N ALA A 34 -7.93 -4.14 14.13
CA ALA A 34 -6.89 -4.03 15.15
C ALA A 34 -6.43 -5.39 15.69
N GLU A 35 -7.35 -6.34 15.91
CA GLU A 35 -7.03 -7.68 16.42
C GLU A 35 -6.18 -8.50 15.42
N SER A 36 -6.45 -8.38 14.12
CA SER A 36 -5.66 -9.05 13.08
C SER A 36 -4.23 -8.49 13.04
N MET A 37 -4.09 -7.15 13.19
CA MET A 37 -2.80 -6.49 13.25
C MET A 37 -1.98 -6.93 14.48
N VAL A 38 -2.61 -6.92 15.67
CA VAL A 38 -1.98 -7.38 16.91
C VAL A 38 -1.57 -8.85 16.83
N ARG A 39 -2.41 -9.70 16.26
CA ARG A 39 -2.11 -11.14 16.10
C ARG A 39 -0.94 -11.36 15.16
N TYR A 40 -0.86 -10.59 14.08
CA TYR A 40 0.19 -10.74 13.07
C TYR A 40 1.55 -10.23 13.56
N LEU A 41 1.59 -9.06 14.20
CA LEU A 41 2.84 -8.41 14.59
C LEU A 41 3.34 -8.80 15.98
N GLY A 42 2.42 -9.05 16.92
CA GLY A 42 2.79 -9.28 18.34
C GLY A 42 3.40 -8.04 19.01
N PRO A 43 4.12 -8.22 20.13
CA PRO A 43 4.77 -7.13 20.86
C PRO A 43 6.14 -6.76 20.30
N THR A 44 6.73 -7.58 19.44
CA THR A 44 8.06 -7.35 18.84
C THR A 44 8.11 -7.95 17.43
N LYS A 45 8.72 -7.24 16.49
CA LYS A 45 8.98 -7.73 15.13
C LYS A 45 10.17 -6.99 14.50
N TYR A 46 11.07 -7.70 13.83
CA TYR A 46 12.29 -7.13 13.21
C TYR A 46 13.16 -6.34 14.21
N ASP A 47 13.30 -6.85 15.44
CA ASP A 47 13.99 -6.19 16.55
C ASP A 47 13.37 -4.87 17.01
N LEU A 48 12.18 -4.53 16.53
CA LEU A 48 11.39 -3.38 16.98
C LEU A 48 10.43 -3.77 18.10
N GLY A 49 10.33 -2.94 19.14
CA GLY A 49 9.22 -2.97 20.09
C GLY A 49 7.94 -2.42 19.42
N ILE A 50 6.82 -3.13 19.53
CA ILE A 50 5.55 -2.72 18.94
C ILE A 50 4.54 -2.38 20.03
N LEU A 51 4.12 -1.13 20.07
CA LEU A 51 3.05 -0.63 20.93
C LEU A 51 1.79 -0.37 20.09
N TYR A 52 0.62 -0.43 20.72
CA TYR A 52 -0.65 -0.25 20.01
C TYR A 52 -1.47 0.87 20.67
N SER A 53 -1.72 1.94 19.92
CA SER A 53 -2.67 3.00 20.26
C SER A 53 -4.00 2.68 19.58
N ARG A 54 -5.06 2.42 20.37
CA ARG A 54 -6.37 2.00 19.84
C ARG A 54 -7.34 3.16 19.81
N GLU A 55 -7.82 3.48 18.62
CA GLU A 55 -8.91 4.43 18.42
C GLU A 55 -10.24 3.74 18.70
N GLN A 56 -11.14 4.43 19.42
CA GLN A 56 -12.53 3.97 19.59
C GLN A 56 -13.44 4.42 18.44
N ARG A 57 -13.01 5.41 17.69
CA ARG A 57 -13.66 5.96 16.48
C ARG A 57 -12.60 6.62 15.61
N PRO A 58 -12.83 6.79 14.29
CA PRO A 58 -11.86 7.46 13.42
C PRO A 58 -11.58 8.89 13.87
N LEU A 59 -10.32 9.19 14.19
CA LEU A 59 -9.88 10.51 14.67
C LEU A 59 -9.18 11.36 13.60
N GLY A 60 -9.17 10.93 12.34
CA GLY A 60 -8.47 11.60 11.24
C GLY A 60 -6.98 11.26 11.22
N THR A 61 -6.16 12.11 10.65
CA THR A 61 -4.70 11.90 10.53
C THR A 61 -3.91 12.48 11.71
N GLY A 62 -4.39 13.56 12.34
CA GLY A 62 -3.76 14.17 13.51
C GLY A 62 -4.21 13.57 14.84
N GLY A 63 -5.50 13.20 14.97
CA GLY A 63 -6.04 12.69 16.24
C GLY A 63 -5.34 11.44 16.77
N PRO A 64 -5.01 10.42 15.96
CA PRO A 64 -4.24 9.25 16.38
C PRO A 64 -2.86 9.60 16.94
N ILE A 65 -2.17 10.60 16.37
CA ILE A 65 -0.88 11.07 16.84
C ILE A 65 -1.03 11.67 18.26
N LYS A 66 -2.07 12.49 18.46
CA LYS A 66 -2.38 13.04 19.79
C LYS A 66 -2.73 11.95 20.80
N LEU A 67 -3.49 10.94 20.40
CA LEU A 67 -3.86 9.80 21.24
C LEU A 67 -2.64 9.00 21.71
N ALA A 68 -1.62 8.91 20.88
CA ALA A 68 -0.38 8.20 21.17
C ALA A 68 0.62 9.00 22.04
N LYS A 69 0.30 10.23 22.45
CA LYS A 69 1.20 11.18 23.15
C LYS A 69 2.01 10.54 24.28
N ASP A 70 1.35 9.80 25.17
CA ASP A 70 2.02 9.21 26.34
C ASP A 70 2.96 8.05 25.99
N MET A 71 2.89 7.53 24.75
CA MET A 71 3.76 6.48 24.23
C MET A 71 4.97 7.04 23.47
N LEU A 72 4.99 8.36 23.17
CA LEU A 72 6.04 9.03 22.39
C LEU A 72 7.18 9.61 23.28
N ASN A 73 7.11 9.47 24.59
CA ASN A 73 8.12 9.86 25.57
C ASN A 73 8.59 11.33 25.51
N GLY A 74 7.88 12.21 24.81
CA GLY A 74 8.26 13.62 24.66
C GLY A 74 9.53 13.86 23.83
N GLU A 75 9.88 12.95 22.94
CA GLU A 75 11.02 13.05 22.02
C GLU A 75 10.55 13.38 20.60
N THR A 76 11.47 13.85 19.74
CA THR A 76 11.27 13.95 18.30
C THR A 76 10.90 12.58 17.72
N PHE A 77 9.88 12.49 16.90
CA PHE A 77 9.38 11.21 16.38
C PHE A 77 9.06 11.24 14.89
N LEU A 78 9.16 10.06 14.26
CA LEU A 78 8.68 9.82 12.91
C LEU A 78 7.19 9.47 12.92
N THR A 79 6.45 9.98 11.95
CA THR A 79 5.05 9.59 11.69
C THR A 79 4.92 9.20 10.22
N LEU A 80 4.28 8.07 9.97
CA LEU A 80 4.08 7.53 8.62
C LEU A 80 2.63 7.11 8.41
N ASN A 81 2.10 7.39 7.22
CA ASN A 81 0.87 6.76 6.76
C ASN A 81 1.13 5.28 6.47
N GLY A 82 0.22 4.42 6.89
CA GLY A 82 0.44 2.98 6.84
C GLY A 82 0.20 2.31 5.49
N ASP A 83 -0.19 3.07 4.48
CA ASP A 83 -0.44 2.64 3.10
C ASP A 83 0.66 3.05 2.13
N ILE A 84 1.80 3.54 2.62
CA ILE A 84 2.92 3.99 1.82
C ILE A 84 3.97 2.88 1.67
N LEU A 85 4.42 2.67 0.45
CA LEU A 85 5.61 1.88 0.12
C LEU A 85 6.69 2.80 -0.43
N THR A 86 7.88 2.81 0.20
CA THR A 86 8.98 3.70 -0.18
C THR A 86 10.34 3.09 0.13
N ASP A 87 11.37 3.56 -0.56
CA ASP A 87 12.78 3.29 -0.28
C ASP A 87 13.51 4.50 0.35
N LEU A 88 12.74 5.41 0.97
CA LEU A 88 13.30 6.58 1.66
C LEU A 88 14.24 6.19 2.80
N ASP A 89 15.42 6.82 2.84
CA ASP A 89 16.33 6.75 3.98
C ASP A 89 15.84 7.68 5.11
N TYR A 90 15.20 7.12 6.12
CA TYR A 90 14.67 7.87 7.27
C TYR A 90 15.75 8.59 8.08
N ARG A 91 16.99 8.09 8.10
CA ARG A 91 18.11 8.79 8.78
C ARG A 91 18.43 10.12 8.13
N ARG A 92 18.37 10.19 6.78
CA ARG A 92 18.56 11.45 6.07
C ARG A 92 17.45 12.44 6.36
N LEU A 93 16.21 12.00 6.42
CA LEU A 93 15.07 12.85 6.78
C LEU A 93 15.20 13.40 8.20
N VAL A 94 15.55 12.56 9.20
CA VAL A 94 15.76 12.98 10.59
C VAL A 94 16.96 13.91 10.70
N SER A 95 18.06 13.65 9.99
CA SER A 95 19.24 14.52 9.99
C SER A 95 18.94 15.91 9.42
N PHE A 96 18.19 15.96 8.32
CA PHE A 96 17.73 17.21 7.71
C PHE A 96 16.83 18.00 8.68
N HIS A 97 15.89 17.33 9.34
CA HIS A 97 15.04 17.99 10.34
C HIS A 97 15.86 18.64 11.47
N ARG A 98 16.83 17.91 12.02
CA ARG A 98 17.73 18.42 13.07
C ARG A 98 18.58 19.60 12.60
N GLU A 99 19.02 19.58 11.32
CA GLU A 99 19.80 20.67 10.72
C GLU A 99 18.96 21.94 10.53
N LYS A 100 17.75 21.78 9.99
CA LYS A 100 16.86 22.91 9.65
C LYS A 100 16.14 23.47 10.87
N GLY A 101 15.85 22.63 11.87
CA GLY A 101 15.00 22.98 12.99
C GLY A 101 13.54 23.14 12.60
N GLY A 102 12.77 23.87 13.43
CA GLY A 102 11.33 23.98 13.27
C GLY A 102 10.59 22.84 13.96
N LEU A 103 9.27 22.87 13.92
CA LEU A 103 8.42 21.90 14.64
C LEU A 103 8.10 20.67 13.81
N ALA A 104 8.16 20.77 12.47
CA ALA A 104 7.86 19.65 11.59
C ALA A 104 8.65 19.69 10.28
N THR A 105 8.98 18.52 9.78
CA THR A 105 9.50 18.30 8.43
C THR A 105 8.65 17.26 7.72
N ILE A 106 8.19 17.59 6.51
CA ILE A 106 7.42 16.71 5.64
C ILE A 106 8.35 16.15 4.55
N ALA A 107 8.37 14.84 4.37
CA ALA A 107 8.96 14.23 3.19
C ALA A 107 8.10 14.55 1.96
N LEU A 108 8.74 15.00 0.89
CA LEU A 108 8.09 15.43 -0.35
C LEU A 108 8.54 14.58 -1.52
N VAL A 109 7.62 14.26 -2.41
CA VAL A 109 7.91 13.60 -3.67
C VAL A 109 7.31 14.37 -4.84
N GLN A 110 7.93 14.26 -6.00
CA GLN A 110 7.42 14.88 -7.21
C GLN A 110 6.52 13.90 -7.96
N VAL A 111 5.32 14.34 -8.33
CA VAL A 111 4.35 13.55 -9.10
C VAL A 111 3.88 14.30 -10.34
N PRO A 112 3.46 13.60 -11.40
CA PRO A 112 2.89 14.24 -12.59
C PRO A 112 1.57 14.97 -12.32
N ASP A 113 0.71 14.40 -11.49
CA ASP A 113 -0.60 14.98 -11.10
C ASP A 113 -0.73 15.05 -9.58
N PRO A 114 -0.66 16.26 -8.99
CA PRO A 114 -0.77 16.45 -7.54
C PRO A 114 -2.21 16.51 -7.02
N SER A 115 -3.24 16.43 -7.86
CA SER A 115 -4.64 16.70 -7.50
C SER A 115 -5.21 15.79 -6.40
N ARG A 116 -4.62 14.60 -6.21
CA ARG A 116 -5.05 13.63 -5.19
C ARG A 116 -4.38 13.81 -3.82
N TYR A 117 -3.38 14.67 -3.72
CA TYR A 117 -2.47 14.79 -2.60
C TYR A 117 -2.42 16.21 -2.02
N GLY A 118 -1.72 16.38 -0.92
CA GLY A 118 -1.36 17.69 -0.41
C GLY A 118 -0.17 18.27 -1.18
N ALA A 119 -0.41 19.29 -2.01
CA ALA A 119 0.64 19.95 -2.79
C ALA A 119 1.27 21.11 -2.01
N VAL A 120 2.59 21.30 -2.14
CA VAL A 120 3.34 22.29 -1.38
C VAL A 120 4.16 23.21 -2.26
N GLU A 121 4.45 24.41 -1.75
CA GLU A 121 5.41 25.37 -2.31
C GLU A 121 6.51 25.61 -1.28
N LEU A 122 7.77 25.58 -1.75
CA LEU A 122 8.95 25.81 -0.91
C LEU A 122 9.57 27.20 -1.17
N ASP A 123 10.13 27.82 -0.14
CA ASP A 123 11.08 28.90 -0.30
C ASP A 123 12.50 28.37 -0.58
N TRP A 124 13.44 29.30 -0.81
CA TRP A 124 14.83 28.96 -1.10
C TRP A 124 15.59 28.32 0.10
N GLU A 125 15.05 28.40 1.31
CA GLU A 125 15.58 27.73 2.50
C GLU A 125 14.98 26.33 2.73
N GLY A 126 14.02 25.91 1.89
CA GLY A 126 13.31 24.64 2.00
C GLY A 126 12.15 24.68 3.00
N ARG A 127 11.66 25.87 3.38
CA ARG A 127 10.46 25.99 4.19
C ARG A 127 9.22 25.89 3.33
N ILE A 128 8.21 25.22 3.82
CA ILE A 128 6.91 25.17 3.18
C ILE A 128 6.20 26.51 3.43
N THR A 129 5.98 27.27 2.36
CA THR A 129 5.29 28.57 2.38
C THR A 129 3.81 28.43 2.11
N ARG A 130 3.41 27.37 1.41
CA ARG A 130 2.02 27.07 1.08
C ARG A 130 1.78 25.57 1.08
N PHE A 131 0.68 25.15 1.69
CA PHE A 131 0.20 23.79 1.71
C PHE A 131 -1.26 23.77 1.26
N VAL A 132 -1.60 22.98 0.22
CA VAL A 132 -2.95 22.88 -0.33
C VAL A 132 -3.32 21.41 -0.44
N GLU A 133 -4.24 20.96 0.42
CA GLU A 133 -4.74 19.60 0.40
C GLU A 133 -5.70 19.38 -0.76
N LYS A 134 -5.41 18.38 -1.60
CA LYS A 134 -6.22 17.96 -2.75
C LYS A 134 -6.67 19.16 -3.62
N PRO A 135 -5.73 19.88 -4.22
CA PRO A 135 -6.03 21.06 -5.02
C PRO A 135 -6.94 20.70 -6.20
N GLU A 136 -7.80 21.64 -6.57
CA GLU A 136 -8.54 21.52 -7.83
C GLU A 136 -7.57 21.45 -9.03
N PRO A 137 -7.96 20.80 -10.12
CA PRO A 137 -7.11 20.68 -11.31
C PRO A 137 -6.57 22.04 -11.77
N GLY A 138 -5.24 22.16 -11.90
CA GLY A 138 -4.57 23.40 -12.27
C GLY A 138 -4.39 24.42 -11.15
N MET A 139 -4.81 24.12 -9.91
CA MET A 139 -4.67 25.02 -8.75
C MET A 139 -3.56 24.58 -7.77
N ALA A 140 -2.86 23.52 -8.07
CA ALA A 140 -1.72 23.06 -7.26
C ALA A 140 -0.58 24.09 -7.30
N PRO A 141 0.04 24.43 -6.17
CA PRO A 141 1.15 25.37 -6.12
C PRO A 141 2.41 24.83 -6.79
N SER A 142 2.58 23.52 -6.83
CA SER A 142 3.68 22.82 -7.52
C SER A 142 3.32 21.34 -7.72
N ASN A 143 4.24 20.58 -8.32
CA ASN A 143 4.14 19.11 -8.42
C ASN A 143 4.80 18.38 -7.25
N LEU A 144 5.29 19.09 -6.24
CA LEU A 144 5.77 18.50 -4.99
C LEU A 144 4.59 18.24 -4.07
N ILE A 145 4.51 17.00 -3.61
CA ILE A 145 3.40 16.56 -2.74
C ILE A 145 3.90 16.02 -1.41
N ASN A 146 3.02 16.06 -0.44
CA ASN A 146 3.17 15.40 0.85
C ASN A 146 3.25 13.87 0.65
N ALA A 147 4.39 13.30 1.00
CA ALA A 147 4.63 11.86 0.89
C ALA A 147 3.99 11.06 2.05
N GLY A 148 3.30 11.70 3.00
CA GLY A 148 2.70 11.06 4.16
C GLY A 148 3.72 10.54 5.18
N ILE A 149 4.91 11.14 5.23
CA ILE A 149 6.01 10.79 6.13
C ILE A 149 6.53 12.07 6.75
N TYR A 150 6.61 12.10 8.07
CA TYR A 150 6.91 13.32 8.82
C TYR A 150 7.94 13.07 9.93
N VAL A 151 8.77 14.06 10.21
CA VAL A 151 9.47 14.20 11.51
C VAL A 151 8.81 15.31 12.27
N LEU A 152 8.39 15.03 13.48
CA LEU A 152 7.62 15.95 14.32
C LEU A 152 8.30 16.13 15.66
N GLU A 153 8.36 17.38 16.12
CA GLU A 153 8.70 17.69 17.50
C GLU A 153 7.48 17.51 18.41
N PRO A 154 7.67 17.17 19.70
CA PRO A 154 6.57 16.95 20.64
C PRO A 154 5.59 18.13 20.74
N GLU A 155 6.07 19.36 20.53
CA GLU A 155 5.27 20.59 20.58
C GLU A 155 4.19 20.64 19.50
N VAL A 156 4.33 19.88 18.40
CA VAL A 156 3.27 19.74 17.38
C VAL A 156 1.97 19.21 18.00
N LEU A 157 2.08 18.39 19.04
CA LEU A 157 0.92 17.86 19.75
C LEU A 157 0.03 18.96 20.37
N ASP A 158 0.57 20.13 20.67
CA ASP A 158 -0.20 21.25 21.23
C ASP A 158 -1.11 21.92 20.20
N TYR A 159 -0.82 21.73 18.91
CA TYR A 159 -1.69 22.16 17.80
C TYR A 159 -2.84 21.21 17.55
N ILE A 160 -2.85 20.01 18.14
CA ILE A 160 -3.86 18.97 17.94
C ILE A 160 -4.79 18.93 19.16
N PRO A 161 -6.06 19.35 19.04
CA PRO A 161 -7.03 19.26 20.13
C PRO A 161 -7.33 17.79 20.52
N ASP A 162 -7.57 17.57 21.80
CA ASP A 162 -7.93 16.27 22.33
C ASP A 162 -9.34 15.83 21.93
N GLY A 163 -9.53 14.52 21.78
CA GLY A 163 -10.83 13.86 21.76
C GLY A 163 -11.73 14.15 20.55
N ARG A 164 -11.23 14.81 19.49
CA ARG A 164 -11.97 15.04 18.24
C ARG A 164 -11.22 14.57 17.01
N ARG A 165 -11.93 14.45 15.90
CA ARG A 165 -11.31 14.24 14.59
C ARG A 165 -10.51 15.47 14.17
N VAL A 166 -9.25 15.27 13.76
CA VAL A 166 -8.33 16.31 13.29
C VAL A 166 -7.59 15.80 12.05
N SER A 167 -7.55 16.61 11.00
CA SER A 167 -6.62 16.40 9.89
C SER A 167 -5.35 17.22 10.15
N ILE A 168 -4.20 16.55 10.19
CA ILE A 168 -2.92 17.24 10.35
C ILE A 168 -2.62 18.13 9.15
N GLU A 169 -3.04 17.71 7.95
CA GLU A 169 -2.80 18.38 6.67
C GLU A 169 -3.59 19.68 6.52
N THR A 170 -4.81 19.73 7.04
CA THR A 170 -5.68 20.90 6.87
C THR A 170 -5.76 21.79 8.11
N GLU A 171 -5.47 21.25 9.30
CA GLU A 171 -5.63 21.99 10.55
C GLU A 171 -4.29 22.34 11.24
N VAL A 172 -3.21 21.57 11.03
CA VAL A 172 -1.93 21.74 11.71
C VAL A 172 -0.88 22.30 10.75
N PHE A 173 -0.57 21.63 9.65
CA PHE A 173 0.48 22.05 8.73
C PHE A 173 0.32 23.47 8.18
N PRO A 174 -0.88 23.97 7.83
CA PRO A 174 -1.04 25.37 7.40
C PRO A 174 -0.67 26.38 8.48
N LYS A 175 -0.90 26.06 9.76
CA LYS A 175 -0.50 26.94 10.88
C LYS A 175 1.01 26.94 11.04
N LEU A 176 1.63 25.76 11.05
CA LEU A 176 3.09 25.65 11.13
C LEU A 176 3.79 26.33 9.95
N ALA A 177 3.23 26.26 8.74
CA ALA A 177 3.74 26.99 7.59
C ALA A 177 3.67 28.50 7.79
N ALA A 178 2.52 29.02 8.26
CA ALA A 178 2.36 30.44 8.56
C ALA A 178 3.33 30.93 9.66
N GLU A 179 3.65 30.09 10.62
CA GLU A 179 4.60 30.36 11.71
C GLU A 179 6.07 30.07 11.30
N ARG A 180 6.32 29.65 10.04
CA ARG A 180 7.65 29.31 9.51
C ARG A 180 8.33 28.15 10.27
N GLN A 181 7.51 27.24 10.83
CA GLN A 181 7.94 26.08 11.60
C GLN A 181 7.87 24.76 10.80
N LEU A 182 7.55 24.81 9.49
CA LEU A 182 7.34 23.66 8.63
C LEU A 182 8.38 23.64 7.51
N HIS A 183 9.15 22.55 7.38
CA HIS A 183 10.11 22.34 6.32
C HIS A 183 9.71 21.19 5.40
N GLY A 184 10.17 21.22 4.16
CA GLY A 184 10.02 20.17 3.18
C GLY A 184 11.36 19.51 2.86
N PHE A 185 11.41 18.18 2.90
CA PHE A 185 12.54 17.38 2.48
C PHE A 185 12.22 16.66 1.17
N GLU A 186 12.82 17.05 0.08
CA GLU A 186 12.60 16.40 -1.21
C GLU A 186 13.26 15.02 -1.25
N CYS A 187 12.45 14.00 -1.47
CA CYS A 187 12.85 12.60 -1.58
C CYS A 187 13.00 12.21 -3.04
N HIS A 188 14.06 11.47 -3.33
CA HIS A 188 14.29 10.83 -4.62
C HIS A 188 14.31 9.33 -4.41
N GLY A 189 13.69 8.58 -5.30
CA GLY A 189 13.58 7.13 -5.21
C GLY A 189 12.17 6.65 -5.44
N TYR A 190 11.89 5.44 -4.99
CA TYR A 190 10.57 4.85 -5.13
C TYR A 190 9.63 5.30 -4.00
N TRP A 191 8.47 5.75 -4.40
CA TRP A 191 7.38 6.07 -3.49
C TRP A 191 6.04 5.79 -4.17
N THR A 192 5.11 5.18 -3.45
CA THR A 192 3.71 5.04 -3.86
C THR A 192 2.82 4.94 -2.62
N ASP A 193 1.62 5.51 -2.69
CA ASP A 193 0.53 5.18 -1.79
C ASP A 193 -0.29 4.03 -2.41
N ILE A 194 -0.78 3.11 -1.59
CA ILE A 194 -1.57 1.97 -2.06
C ILE A 194 -3.06 2.29 -1.87
N GLY A 195 -3.50 3.37 -2.51
CA GLY A 195 -4.85 3.90 -2.39
C GLY A 195 -5.84 3.35 -3.41
N VAL A 196 -5.37 2.84 -4.55
CA VAL A 196 -6.22 2.28 -5.60
C VAL A 196 -5.63 0.98 -6.18
N PRO A 197 -6.45 0.11 -6.81
CA PRO A 197 -6.01 -1.18 -7.33
C PRO A 197 -4.84 -1.09 -8.32
N GLU A 198 -4.78 -0.06 -9.15
CA GLU A 198 -3.69 0.15 -10.11
C GLU A 198 -2.35 0.40 -9.41
N GLU A 199 -2.34 1.25 -8.37
CA GLU A 199 -1.14 1.51 -7.57
C GLU A 199 -0.68 0.26 -6.82
N TYR A 200 -1.61 -0.56 -6.35
CA TYR A 200 -1.29 -1.84 -5.73
C TYR A 200 -0.63 -2.82 -6.71
N LEU A 201 -1.15 -2.97 -7.94
CA LEU A 201 -0.52 -3.78 -8.98
C LEU A 201 0.86 -3.26 -9.37
N ASN A 202 1.02 -1.93 -9.48
CA ASN A 202 2.30 -1.30 -9.79
C ASN A 202 3.32 -1.48 -8.66
N ALA A 203 2.89 -1.36 -7.40
CA ALA A 203 3.73 -1.64 -6.23
C ALA A 203 4.22 -3.08 -6.21
N ASN A 204 3.32 -4.04 -6.48
CA ASN A 204 3.66 -5.45 -6.59
C ASN A 204 4.70 -5.70 -7.69
N ALA A 205 4.50 -5.16 -8.89
CA ALA A 205 5.44 -5.28 -9.99
C ALA A 205 6.80 -4.65 -9.68
N ALA A 206 6.82 -3.50 -9.00
CA ALA A 206 8.06 -2.81 -8.62
C ALA A 206 8.90 -3.64 -7.62
N ILE A 207 8.26 -4.26 -6.64
CA ILE A 207 8.95 -5.13 -5.67
C ILE A 207 9.44 -6.40 -6.35
N LEU A 208 8.60 -7.08 -7.13
CA LEU A 208 9.02 -8.26 -7.90
C LEU A 208 10.23 -7.97 -8.80
N GLY A 209 10.26 -6.79 -9.43
CA GLY A 209 11.39 -6.37 -10.27
C GLY A 209 12.69 -6.15 -9.49
N LYS A 210 12.62 -5.73 -8.22
CA LYS A 210 13.80 -5.59 -7.33
C LYS A 210 14.32 -6.94 -6.83
N GLU A 211 13.43 -7.91 -6.65
CA GLU A 211 13.75 -9.26 -6.16
C GLU A 211 14.11 -10.24 -7.29
N SER A 212 14.23 -9.77 -8.53
CA SER A 212 14.53 -10.59 -9.71
C SER A 212 15.78 -11.46 -9.50
N GLY A 213 15.58 -12.76 -9.38
CA GLY A 213 16.63 -13.77 -9.16
C GLY A 213 16.46 -14.60 -7.89
N SER A 214 15.55 -14.27 -6.99
CA SER A 214 15.16 -15.11 -5.87
C SER A 214 13.78 -15.73 -6.15
N SER A 215 13.74 -16.76 -6.97
CA SER A 215 12.51 -17.54 -7.16
C SER A 215 12.18 -18.26 -5.85
N GLY A 216 11.31 -17.65 -5.04
CA GLY A 216 10.73 -18.28 -3.85
C GLY A 216 9.74 -19.39 -4.19
N ASN A 217 10.01 -20.16 -5.24
CA ASN A 217 9.05 -21.09 -5.85
C ASN A 217 9.36 -22.55 -5.54
N GLU A 218 10.19 -22.82 -4.53
CA GLU A 218 10.63 -24.19 -4.22
C GLU A 218 9.47 -25.14 -3.88
N ASN A 219 8.35 -24.60 -3.38
CA ASN A 219 7.16 -25.38 -2.98
C ASN A 219 6.02 -25.33 -4.01
N ALA A 220 6.24 -24.71 -5.17
CA ALA A 220 5.24 -24.67 -6.24
C ALA A 220 5.39 -25.90 -7.16
N ASN A 221 4.25 -26.52 -7.49
CA ASN A 221 4.18 -27.63 -8.45
C ASN A 221 3.86 -27.07 -9.85
N VAL A 222 4.89 -26.81 -10.64
CA VAL A 222 4.77 -26.28 -12.00
C VAL A 222 4.86 -27.41 -13.02
N ASN A 223 3.81 -27.59 -13.84
CA ASN A 223 3.83 -28.60 -14.89
C ASN A 223 4.98 -28.32 -15.90
N PRO A 224 5.72 -29.35 -16.36
CA PRO A 224 6.85 -29.17 -17.27
C PRO A 224 6.54 -28.49 -18.60
N THR A 225 5.28 -28.50 -19.06
CA THR A 225 4.84 -27.81 -20.28
C THR A 225 4.39 -26.37 -20.04
N ALA A 226 4.27 -25.95 -18.78
CA ALA A 226 3.92 -24.57 -18.44
C ALA A 226 5.12 -23.63 -18.64
N THR A 227 4.84 -22.38 -18.95
CA THR A 227 5.85 -21.32 -19.14
C THR A 227 5.68 -20.27 -18.06
N VAL A 228 6.71 -20.04 -17.26
CA VAL A 228 6.78 -18.93 -16.30
C VAL A 228 7.68 -17.84 -16.88
N LYS A 229 7.17 -16.62 -16.98
CA LYS A 229 7.87 -15.41 -17.43
C LYS A 229 8.13 -14.52 -16.22
N GLU A 230 9.36 -14.45 -15.79
CA GLU A 230 9.76 -13.62 -14.65
C GLU A 230 9.55 -12.09 -14.90
N PRO A 231 9.38 -11.30 -13.83
CA PRO A 231 9.40 -11.71 -12.43
C PRO A 231 8.04 -12.29 -11.96
N CYS A 232 8.08 -13.36 -11.18
CA CYS A 232 6.92 -13.99 -10.55
C CYS A 232 7.31 -14.50 -9.16
N ILE A 233 6.34 -14.54 -8.23
CA ILE A 233 6.49 -15.17 -6.92
C ILE A 233 5.28 -16.05 -6.63
N PHE A 234 5.53 -17.26 -6.09
CA PHE A 234 4.50 -18.23 -5.74
C PHE A 234 4.64 -18.63 -4.28
N GLY A 235 3.52 -18.70 -3.58
CA GLY A 235 3.43 -19.21 -2.22
C GLY A 235 3.48 -20.73 -2.16
N ASP A 236 3.24 -21.26 -0.97
CA ASP A 236 3.23 -22.68 -0.72
C ASP A 236 2.04 -23.39 -1.40
N ASN A 237 2.25 -24.61 -1.88
CA ASN A 237 1.23 -25.46 -2.52
C ASN A 237 0.56 -24.82 -3.75
N VAL A 238 1.22 -23.92 -4.46
CA VAL A 238 0.74 -23.42 -5.75
C VAL A 238 0.88 -24.51 -6.79
N ASN A 239 -0.20 -24.80 -7.54
CA ASN A 239 -0.23 -25.80 -8.61
C ASN A 239 -0.50 -25.12 -9.94
N ILE A 240 0.37 -25.31 -10.94
CA ILE A 240 0.25 -24.73 -12.28
C ILE A 240 0.14 -25.84 -13.30
N GLY A 241 -1.01 -25.89 -13.97
CA GLY A 241 -1.37 -26.92 -14.97
C GLY A 241 -0.63 -26.80 -16.30
N ALA A 242 -0.76 -27.84 -17.11
CA ALA A 242 -0.07 -27.97 -18.39
C ALA A 242 -0.39 -26.82 -19.36
N ASP A 243 0.57 -26.43 -20.19
CA ASP A 243 0.43 -25.46 -21.28
C ASP A 243 0.02 -24.04 -20.81
N SER A 244 0.08 -23.77 -19.50
CA SER A 244 -0.23 -22.45 -18.92
C SER A 244 0.93 -21.48 -19.09
N VAL A 245 0.62 -20.18 -19.21
CA VAL A 245 1.60 -19.09 -19.33
C VAL A 245 1.37 -18.10 -18.20
N ILE A 246 2.32 -18.02 -17.28
CA ILE A 246 2.26 -17.18 -16.09
C ILE A 246 3.34 -16.12 -16.16
N GLY A 247 2.96 -14.89 -15.92
CA GLY A 247 3.88 -13.74 -15.91
C GLY A 247 3.91 -12.93 -17.22
N PRO A 248 4.65 -11.79 -17.17
CA PRO A 248 5.42 -11.29 -16.02
C PRO A 248 4.56 -10.63 -14.93
N ASN A 249 5.22 -10.27 -13.81
CA ASN A 249 4.65 -9.50 -12.70
C ASN A 249 3.44 -10.18 -12.05
N VAL A 250 3.56 -11.46 -11.73
CA VAL A 250 2.50 -12.23 -11.09
C VAL A 250 2.91 -12.67 -9.68
N SER A 251 2.07 -12.36 -8.70
CA SER A 251 2.15 -12.92 -7.36
C SER A 251 0.99 -13.86 -7.13
N MET A 252 1.28 -15.08 -6.68
CA MET A 252 0.30 -16.06 -6.24
C MET A 252 0.59 -16.43 -4.79
N MET A 253 -0.41 -16.34 -3.93
CA MET A 253 -0.30 -16.76 -2.54
C MET A 253 -0.47 -18.27 -2.39
N ASP A 254 -0.52 -18.73 -1.15
CA ASP A 254 -0.59 -20.14 -0.82
C ASP A 254 -1.85 -20.83 -1.36
N ASN A 255 -1.71 -22.11 -1.70
CA ASN A 255 -2.80 -22.99 -2.11
C ASN A 255 -3.57 -22.54 -3.37
N VAL A 256 -2.96 -21.75 -4.24
CA VAL A 256 -3.55 -21.35 -5.51
C VAL A 256 -3.51 -22.51 -6.51
N HIS A 257 -4.63 -22.72 -7.19
CA HIS A 257 -4.77 -23.72 -8.25
C HIS A 257 -4.95 -23.06 -9.61
N ILE A 258 -4.11 -23.44 -10.58
CA ILE A 258 -4.16 -22.98 -11.97
C ILE A 258 -4.33 -24.20 -12.88
N GLY A 259 -5.43 -24.24 -13.63
CA GLY A 259 -5.76 -25.29 -14.59
C GLY A 259 -4.86 -25.29 -15.83
N LYS A 260 -5.25 -26.07 -16.82
CA LYS A 260 -4.54 -26.21 -18.09
C LYS A 260 -4.76 -25.02 -19.02
N GLY A 261 -3.71 -24.56 -19.71
CA GLY A 261 -3.80 -23.53 -20.77
C GLY A 261 -4.20 -22.15 -20.28
N VAL A 262 -4.09 -21.88 -18.98
CA VAL A 262 -4.41 -20.60 -18.35
C VAL A 262 -3.35 -19.54 -18.68
N ARG A 263 -3.76 -18.28 -18.79
CA ARG A 263 -2.85 -17.16 -19.03
C ARG A 263 -3.05 -16.10 -17.98
N ILE A 264 -1.97 -15.75 -17.25
CA ILE A 264 -2.00 -14.72 -16.20
C ILE A 264 -0.82 -13.78 -16.41
N GLU A 265 -1.08 -12.47 -16.40
CA GLU A 265 -0.04 -11.44 -16.47
C GLU A 265 -0.39 -10.22 -15.57
N ASN A 266 0.61 -9.56 -15.02
CA ASN A 266 0.49 -8.34 -14.18
C ASN A 266 -0.64 -8.44 -13.14
N SER A 267 -0.71 -9.54 -12.39
CA SER A 267 -1.88 -9.84 -11.55
C SER A 267 -1.47 -10.38 -10.18
N ILE A 268 -2.34 -10.17 -9.21
CA ILE A 268 -2.19 -10.67 -7.84
C ILE A 268 -3.30 -11.67 -7.59
N ILE A 269 -2.93 -12.90 -7.21
CA ILE A 269 -3.86 -14.00 -6.94
C ILE A 269 -3.75 -14.37 -5.46
N PHE A 270 -4.82 -14.15 -4.72
CA PHE A 270 -4.88 -14.40 -3.29
C PHE A 270 -5.00 -15.89 -2.97
N ALA A 271 -4.76 -16.22 -1.69
CA ALA A 271 -4.67 -17.60 -1.23
C ALA A 271 -5.94 -18.41 -1.53
N GLY A 272 -5.75 -19.67 -1.89
CA GLY A 272 -6.85 -20.61 -2.14
C GLY A 272 -7.67 -20.33 -3.40
N ALA A 273 -7.33 -19.31 -4.20
CA ALA A 273 -8.04 -19.05 -5.45
C ALA A 273 -7.82 -20.16 -6.47
N SER A 274 -8.86 -20.49 -7.26
CA SER A 274 -8.83 -21.47 -8.34
C SER A 274 -9.16 -20.81 -9.68
N ILE A 275 -8.29 -20.98 -10.67
CA ILE A 275 -8.47 -20.48 -12.03
C ILE A 275 -8.42 -21.69 -12.97
N GLU A 276 -9.61 -22.10 -13.43
CA GLU A 276 -9.79 -23.32 -14.18
C GLU A 276 -9.36 -23.19 -15.66
N ASP A 277 -9.39 -24.32 -16.37
CA ASP A 277 -8.82 -24.50 -17.70
C ASP A 277 -9.18 -23.40 -18.70
N TYR A 278 -8.18 -22.97 -19.47
CA TYR A 278 -8.28 -22.02 -20.59
C TYR A 278 -8.79 -20.63 -20.23
N SER A 279 -8.77 -20.29 -18.94
CA SER A 279 -9.13 -18.96 -18.45
C SER A 279 -7.96 -17.97 -18.59
N SER A 280 -8.26 -16.68 -18.55
CA SER A 280 -7.24 -15.63 -18.64
C SER A 280 -7.50 -14.49 -17.65
N VAL A 281 -6.42 -14.01 -17.02
CA VAL A 281 -6.44 -12.91 -16.06
C VAL A 281 -5.33 -11.92 -16.44
N ARG A 282 -5.70 -10.64 -16.59
CA ARG A 282 -4.77 -9.61 -17.02
C ARG A 282 -4.94 -8.34 -16.22
N ASN A 283 -3.84 -7.81 -15.66
CA ASN A 283 -3.82 -6.59 -14.83
C ASN A 283 -4.98 -6.55 -13.82
N ALA A 284 -5.14 -7.62 -13.04
CA ALA A 284 -6.30 -7.82 -12.18
C ALA A 284 -5.91 -8.38 -10.81
N ILE A 285 -6.81 -8.22 -9.85
CA ILE A 285 -6.66 -8.75 -8.51
C ILE A 285 -7.76 -9.79 -8.31
N ILE A 286 -7.37 -11.02 -7.93
CA ILE A 286 -8.28 -12.13 -7.66
C ILE A 286 -8.22 -12.42 -6.16
N GLY A 287 -9.36 -12.25 -5.47
CA GLY A 287 -9.50 -12.39 -4.03
C GLY A 287 -9.37 -13.82 -3.51
N GLU A 288 -9.32 -13.92 -2.19
CA GLU A 288 -9.15 -15.17 -1.46
C GLU A 288 -10.25 -16.17 -1.80
N SER A 289 -9.86 -17.42 -2.10
CA SER A 289 -10.78 -18.52 -2.42
C SER A 289 -11.78 -18.19 -3.54
N ALA A 290 -11.47 -17.26 -4.42
CA ALA A 290 -12.27 -16.99 -5.60
C ALA A 290 -12.11 -18.13 -6.62
N VAL A 291 -13.19 -18.48 -7.31
CA VAL A 291 -13.21 -19.53 -8.33
C VAL A 291 -13.58 -18.94 -9.70
N LEU A 292 -12.66 -19.00 -10.63
CA LEU A 292 -12.89 -18.70 -12.03
C LEU A 292 -12.98 -20.04 -12.78
N GLU A 293 -14.18 -20.39 -13.24
CA GLU A 293 -14.39 -21.62 -13.96
C GLU A 293 -13.75 -21.57 -15.36
N ARG A 294 -13.97 -22.55 -16.20
CA ARG A 294 -13.28 -22.69 -17.48
C ARG A 294 -13.65 -21.57 -18.46
N TRP A 295 -12.67 -21.14 -19.26
CA TRP A 295 -12.85 -20.13 -20.32
C TRP A 295 -13.26 -18.74 -19.81
N VAL A 296 -13.09 -18.47 -18.52
CA VAL A 296 -13.34 -17.14 -17.93
C VAL A 296 -12.26 -16.17 -18.39
N LYS A 297 -12.68 -14.93 -18.71
CA LYS A 297 -11.76 -13.85 -19.06
C LYS A 297 -11.93 -12.70 -18.09
N VAL A 298 -10.86 -12.31 -17.42
CA VAL A 298 -10.81 -11.13 -16.54
C VAL A 298 -9.84 -10.12 -17.14
N GLU A 299 -10.41 -8.97 -17.55
CA GLU A 299 -9.64 -7.90 -18.21
C GLU A 299 -9.12 -6.86 -17.21
N SER A 300 -8.25 -5.97 -17.73
CA SER A 300 -7.45 -5.01 -16.95
C SER A 300 -8.27 -4.13 -16.01
N GLY A 301 -7.72 -3.88 -14.80
CA GLY A 301 -8.31 -3.02 -13.79
C GLY A 301 -9.48 -3.66 -13.05
N SER A 302 -9.70 -4.98 -13.23
CA SER A 302 -10.77 -5.67 -12.53
C SER A 302 -10.34 -6.15 -11.15
N LEU A 303 -11.26 -6.05 -10.20
CA LEU A 303 -11.12 -6.53 -8.82
C LEU A 303 -12.18 -7.60 -8.56
N ILE A 304 -11.77 -8.82 -8.35
CA ILE A 304 -12.64 -9.93 -7.99
C ILE A 304 -12.50 -10.16 -6.48
N GLY A 305 -13.60 -9.99 -5.76
CA GLY A 305 -13.62 -10.13 -4.29
C GLY A 305 -13.47 -11.57 -3.81
N ASP A 306 -13.27 -11.72 -2.50
CA ASP A 306 -13.08 -13.01 -1.88
C ASP A 306 -14.33 -13.89 -2.03
N TYR A 307 -14.12 -15.20 -2.23
CA TYR A 307 -15.19 -16.22 -2.38
C TYR A 307 -16.15 -15.94 -3.56
N VAL A 308 -15.73 -15.17 -4.55
CA VAL A 308 -16.50 -14.97 -5.78
C VAL A 308 -16.40 -16.20 -6.65
N GLN A 309 -17.52 -16.63 -7.24
CA GLN A 309 -17.56 -17.66 -8.26
C GLN A 309 -17.96 -17.04 -9.60
N ILE A 310 -17.16 -17.27 -10.63
CA ILE A 310 -17.45 -16.85 -12.01
C ILE A 310 -17.57 -18.12 -12.84
N ILE A 311 -18.76 -18.34 -13.44
CA ILE A 311 -19.04 -19.59 -14.15
C ILE A 311 -18.38 -19.66 -15.54
N ASP A 312 -18.43 -20.83 -16.15
CA ASP A 312 -17.84 -21.16 -17.47
C ASP A 312 -18.13 -20.10 -18.54
N GLY A 313 -17.07 -19.63 -19.23
CA GLY A 313 -17.16 -18.77 -20.42
C GLY A 313 -17.51 -17.31 -20.18
N VAL A 314 -17.68 -16.89 -18.93
CA VAL A 314 -18.00 -15.49 -18.58
C VAL A 314 -16.80 -14.59 -18.86
N THR A 315 -17.09 -13.40 -19.42
CA THR A 315 -16.10 -12.34 -19.62
C THR A 315 -16.40 -11.17 -18.68
N ILE A 316 -15.38 -10.78 -17.90
CA ILE A 316 -15.37 -9.59 -17.06
C ILE A 316 -14.53 -8.54 -17.77
N THR A 317 -15.19 -7.49 -18.27
CA THR A 317 -14.49 -6.41 -18.98
C THR A 317 -13.66 -5.55 -18.02
N LYS A 318 -12.86 -4.64 -18.59
CA LYS A 318 -11.96 -3.79 -17.82
C LYS A 318 -12.70 -2.93 -16.77
N GLY A 319 -12.07 -2.73 -15.62
CA GLY A 319 -12.55 -1.81 -14.58
C GLY A 319 -13.80 -2.29 -13.83
N VAL A 320 -14.08 -3.58 -13.84
CA VAL A 320 -15.18 -4.17 -13.06
C VAL A 320 -14.70 -4.54 -11.66
N SER A 321 -15.47 -4.16 -10.64
CA SER A 321 -15.26 -4.58 -9.26
C SER A 321 -16.41 -5.46 -8.80
N ILE A 322 -16.13 -6.67 -8.33
CA ILE A 322 -17.11 -7.62 -7.81
C ILE A 322 -16.89 -7.78 -6.30
N CYS A 323 -17.94 -7.47 -5.52
CA CYS A 323 -17.90 -7.63 -4.07
C CYS A 323 -17.79 -9.10 -3.66
N PRO A 324 -17.27 -9.40 -2.45
CA PRO A 324 -17.10 -10.76 -1.97
C PRO A 324 -18.37 -11.61 -1.98
N SER A 325 -18.19 -12.94 -2.10
CA SER A 325 -19.24 -13.97 -2.00
C SER A 325 -20.36 -13.82 -3.05
N LYS A 326 -20.03 -13.38 -4.26
CA LYS A 326 -20.97 -13.29 -5.39
C LYS A 326 -20.77 -14.43 -6.38
N THR A 327 -21.85 -14.84 -7.04
CA THR A 327 -21.80 -15.70 -8.21
C THR A 327 -22.13 -14.87 -9.45
N VAL A 328 -21.28 -14.96 -10.48
CA VAL A 328 -21.47 -14.24 -11.76
C VAL A 328 -21.73 -15.26 -12.86
N GLU A 329 -22.95 -15.24 -13.37
CA GLU A 329 -23.45 -16.21 -14.36
C GLU A 329 -23.49 -15.65 -15.79
N GLU A 330 -23.35 -14.34 -15.94
CA GLU A 330 -23.38 -13.66 -17.24
C GLU A 330 -22.21 -12.70 -17.40
N SER A 331 -21.75 -12.52 -18.63
CA SER A 331 -20.67 -11.60 -18.95
C SER A 331 -20.99 -10.16 -18.58
N ILE A 332 -20.04 -9.48 -17.97
CA ILE A 332 -20.12 -8.07 -17.60
C ILE A 332 -19.30 -7.29 -18.63
N LEU A 333 -19.99 -6.60 -19.54
CA LEU A 333 -19.39 -5.94 -20.71
C LEU A 333 -19.20 -4.44 -20.54
N GLU A 334 -19.58 -3.88 -19.40
CA GLU A 334 -19.38 -2.47 -19.05
C GLU A 334 -18.75 -2.34 -17.67
N PRO A 335 -17.87 -1.34 -17.43
CA PRO A 335 -17.28 -1.08 -16.13
C PRO A 335 -18.38 -0.81 -15.09
N LYS A 336 -18.42 -1.60 -14.03
CA LYS A 336 -19.37 -1.41 -12.92
C LYS A 336 -18.90 -2.08 -11.64
N GLN A 337 -19.51 -1.69 -10.54
CA GLN A 337 -19.42 -2.39 -9.27
C GLN A 337 -20.62 -3.34 -9.11
N VAL A 338 -20.33 -4.61 -8.84
CA VAL A 338 -21.33 -5.65 -8.53
C VAL A 338 -21.36 -5.83 -7.01
N MET A 339 -22.48 -5.39 -6.41
CA MET A 339 -22.66 -5.40 -4.95
C MET A 339 -23.50 -6.56 -4.49
#